data_fc64d51650e308892a3fa6af91a89113
#
_entry.id   fc64d51650e308892a3fa6af91a89113
#
_cell.length_a   1.000
_cell.length_b   1.000
_cell.length_c   1.000
_cell.angle_alpha   90.00
_cell.angle_beta   90.00
_cell.angle_gamma   90.00
#
_symmetry.space_group_name_H-M   'P 1'
#
loop_
_entity.id
_entity.type
_entity.pdbx_description
1 polymer ?
#
loop_
_entity_poly.entity_id
_entity_poly.type
_entity_poly.pdbx_seq_one_letter_code
_entity_poly.pdbx_strand_id
1 'polypeptide(L)'
;MKIIGITTQTSNNDSQAIDDLGKLWHQFFDENIIAKIPNAISSNIYSVYTDYESDFTGKYMTIIGLEVSSLDEIPEGMVGREFEPQTFKKYIAKGELHEAVGKTWTEIWNDDANLNRTYKYDYELYTEKARNPADAEIEIYIGVKE
;
A
#
# COMPACT_ATOMS: atom_id res chain seq x y z
N MET A 1 -0.84 13.33 -3.88
CA MET A 1 -1.77 12.19 -3.85
C MET A 1 -2.53 12.20 -2.53
N LYS A 2 -3.85 12.17 -2.60
CA LYS A 2 -4.72 12.17 -1.41
C LYS A 2 -5.37 10.79 -1.30
N ILE A 3 -5.25 10.17 -0.13
CA ILE A 3 -5.77 8.82 0.13
C ILE A 3 -6.69 8.85 1.34
N ILE A 4 -7.86 8.22 1.20
CA ILE A 4 -8.75 7.92 2.33
C ILE A 4 -8.88 6.42 2.43
N GLY A 5 -8.73 5.90 3.65
CA GLY A 5 -8.86 4.47 3.87
C GLY A 5 -8.78 4.08 5.33
N ILE A 6 -8.62 2.79 5.57
CA ILE A 6 -8.42 2.23 6.90
C ILE A 6 -6.93 1.95 7.12
N THR A 7 -6.50 1.94 8.36
CA THR A 7 -5.07 1.92 8.69
C THR A 7 -4.75 0.96 9.82
N THR A 8 -3.51 0.47 9.82
CA THR A 8 -2.93 -0.27 10.93
C THR A 8 -1.43 0.00 11.00
N GLN A 9 -0.85 -0.14 12.18
CA GLN A 9 0.60 -0.13 12.37
C GLN A 9 1.10 -1.55 12.46
N THR A 10 2.20 -1.87 11.77
CA THR A 10 2.78 -3.20 11.80
C THR A 10 4.29 -3.15 11.60
N SER A 11 4.92 -4.32 11.54
CA SER A 11 6.32 -4.47 11.17
C SER A 11 6.51 -5.76 10.39
N ASN A 12 7.65 -5.90 9.70
CA ASN A 12 7.95 -7.11 8.94
C ASN A 12 8.58 -8.20 9.81
N ASN A 13 8.70 -7.96 11.14
CA ASN A 13 9.32 -8.91 12.06
C ASN A 13 8.34 -10.03 12.43
N ASP A 14 8.85 -11.26 12.52
CA ASP A 14 8.11 -12.44 13.03
C ASP A 14 6.75 -12.65 12.36
N SER A 15 6.65 -12.39 11.06
CA SER A 15 5.42 -12.54 10.28
C SER A 15 4.27 -11.65 10.77
N GLN A 16 4.54 -10.63 11.59
CA GLN A 16 3.52 -9.73 12.11
C GLN A 16 2.75 -9.04 10.98
N ALA A 17 3.46 -8.59 9.93
CA ALA A 17 2.83 -7.90 8.80
C ALA A 17 1.83 -8.81 8.07
N ILE A 18 2.13 -10.09 7.92
CA ILE A 18 1.22 -11.03 7.26
C ILE A 18 -0.12 -11.06 7.99
N ASP A 19 -0.10 -11.16 9.32
CA ASP A 19 -1.32 -11.18 10.14
C ASP A 19 -2.05 -9.85 10.12
N ASP A 20 -1.34 -8.76 10.38
CA ASP A 20 -1.94 -7.42 10.50
C ASP A 20 -2.50 -6.93 9.18
N LEU A 21 -1.75 -7.09 8.09
CA LEU A 21 -2.20 -6.68 6.77
C LEU A 21 -3.33 -7.56 6.27
N GLY A 22 -3.28 -8.86 6.56
CA GLY A 22 -4.36 -9.77 6.22
C GLY A 22 -5.67 -9.37 6.88
N LYS A 23 -5.63 -9.00 8.17
CA LYS A 23 -6.81 -8.51 8.88
C LYS A 23 -7.32 -7.20 8.32
N LEU A 24 -6.42 -6.30 7.94
CA LEU A 24 -6.80 -5.00 7.37
C LEU A 24 -7.46 -5.18 6.00
N TRP A 25 -6.92 -6.05 5.14
CA TRP A 25 -7.52 -6.38 3.85
C TRP A 25 -8.90 -7.02 4.02
N HIS A 26 -9.03 -7.93 5.00
CA HIS A 26 -10.30 -8.59 5.31
C HIS A 26 -11.36 -7.57 5.73
N GLN A 27 -11.01 -6.64 6.61
CA GLN A 27 -11.86 -5.55 7.03
C GLN A 27 -12.28 -4.66 5.85
N PHE A 28 -11.33 -4.37 4.97
CA PHE A 28 -11.56 -3.50 3.81
C PHE A 28 -12.69 -4.04 2.93
N PHE A 29 -12.68 -5.34 2.68
CA PHE A 29 -13.71 -5.97 1.85
C PHE A 29 -14.99 -6.29 2.63
N ASP A 30 -14.89 -6.80 3.85
CA ASP A 30 -16.04 -7.18 4.67
C ASP A 30 -16.94 -5.99 5.00
N GLU A 31 -16.34 -4.85 5.30
CA GLU A 31 -17.09 -3.65 5.65
C GLU A 31 -17.43 -2.79 4.43
N ASN A 32 -17.11 -3.27 3.23
CA ASN A 32 -17.37 -2.56 1.98
C ASN A 32 -16.83 -1.11 2.01
N ILE A 33 -15.58 -0.98 2.44
CA ILE A 33 -14.94 0.34 2.61
C ILE A 33 -14.94 1.12 1.30
N ILE A 34 -14.76 0.45 0.16
CA ILE A 34 -14.76 1.10 -1.17
C ILE A 34 -16.01 1.97 -1.35
N ALA A 35 -17.18 1.43 -1.00
CA ALA A 35 -18.44 2.13 -1.20
C ALA A 35 -18.65 3.30 -0.24
N LYS A 36 -17.87 3.35 0.85
CA LYS A 36 -17.99 4.39 1.88
C LYS A 36 -17.09 5.59 1.66
N ILE A 37 -16.10 5.49 0.77
CA ILE A 37 -15.14 6.57 0.53
C ILE A 37 -15.73 7.58 -0.46
N PRO A 38 -15.92 8.85 -0.04
CA PRO A 38 -16.41 9.88 -0.95
C PRO A 38 -15.30 10.42 -1.84
N ASN A 39 -15.70 11.01 -2.96
CA ASN A 39 -14.80 11.71 -3.88
C ASN A 39 -13.70 10.84 -4.49
N ALA A 40 -13.90 9.53 -4.58
CA ALA A 40 -12.92 8.64 -5.18
C ALA A 40 -12.71 8.96 -6.66
N ILE A 41 -11.44 9.02 -7.09
CA ILE A 41 -11.07 9.31 -8.47
C ILE A 41 -11.30 8.07 -9.35
N SER A 42 -11.08 6.88 -8.77
CA SER A 42 -11.27 5.60 -9.48
C SER A 42 -11.61 4.51 -8.48
N SER A 43 -11.76 3.29 -8.97
CA SER A 43 -11.94 2.10 -8.12
C SER A 43 -10.63 1.35 -7.87
N ASN A 44 -9.49 1.90 -8.30
CA ASN A 44 -8.20 1.28 -8.01
C ASN A 44 -7.91 1.36 -6.52
N ILE A 45 -7.40 0.25 -5.95
CA ILE A 45 -7.12 0.16 -4.52
C ILE A 45 -5.64 0.45 -4.29
N TYR A 46 -5.35 1.29 -3.32
CA TYR A 46 -3.98 1.63 -2.90
C TYR A 46 -3.70 1.00 -1.55
N SER A 47 -2.54 0.36 -1.42
CA SER A 47 -1.98 -0.03 -0.13
C SER A 47 -0.73 0.82 0.06
N VAL A 48 -0.82 1.82 0.93
CA VAL A 48 0.25 2.80 1.14
C VAL A 48 1.00 2.46 2.42
N TYR A 49 2.32 2.42 2.33
CA TYR A 49 3.21 2.17 3.46
C TYR A 49 3.95 3.45 3.78
N THR A 50 3.84 3.92 5.02
CA THR A 50 4.35 5.22 5.41
C THR A 50 4.70 5.25 6.90
N ASP A 51 5.13 6.42 7.39
CA ASP A 51 5.48 6.63 8.80
C ASP A 51 6.46 5.56 9.30
N TYR A 52 7.49 5.30 8.51
CA TYR A 52 8.53 4.33 8.87
C TYR A 52 9.30 4.81 10.09
N GLU A 53 9.43 3.94 11.08
CA GLU A 53 10.24 4.21 12.28
C GLU A 53 11.72 4.37 11.93
N SER A 54 12.20 3.54 11.02
CA SER A 54 13.59 3.56 10.53
C SER A 54 13.65 3.16 9.06
N ASP A 55 13.86 1.88 8.80
CA ASP A 55 13.84 1.29 7.46
C ASP A 55 12.80 0.16 7.42
N PHE A 56 12.92 -0.77 6.46
CA PHE A 56 11.96 -1.86 6.35
C PHE A 56 12.00 -2.86 7.51
N THR A 57 12.98 -2.74 8.41
CA THR A 57 13.06 -3.61 9.61
C THR A 57 12.31 -3.05 10.81
N GLY A 58 11.93 -1.79 10.79
CA GLY A 58 11.19 -1.13 11.86
C GLY A 58 9.68 -1.17 11.67
N LYS A 59 8.98 -0.47 12.53
CA LYS A 59 7.52 -0.32 12.41
C LYS A 59 7.16 0.66 11.31
N TYR A 60 5.99 0.48 10.74
CA TYR A 60 5.43 1.40 9.74
C TYR A 60 3.90 1.37 9.79
N MET A 61 3.28 2.35 9.16
CA MET A 61 1.82 2.41 9.02
C MET A 61 1.42 1.96 7.62
N THR A 62 0.30 1.26 7.53
CA THR A 62 -0.31 0.88 6.26
C THR A 62 -1.69 1.49 6.15
N ILE A 63 -2.00 2.08 5.00
CA ILE A 63 -3.33 2.58 4.70
C ILE A 63 -3.84 1.86 3.47
N ILE A 64 -4.96 1.17 3.58
CA ILE A 64 -5.63 0.56 2.44
C ILE A 64 -6.85 1.41 2.11
N GLY A 65 -6.89 1.95 0.91
CA GLY A 65 -7.93 2.88 0.53
C GLY A 65 -7.93 3.24 -0.94
N LEU A 66 -8.53 4.38 -1.24
CA LEU A 66 -8.66 4.89 -2.60
C LEU A 66 -8.06 6.29 -2.69
N GLU A 67 -7.60 6.63 -3.89
CA GLU A 67 -7.21 7.99 -4.19
C GLU A 67 -8.46 8.85 -4.36
N VAL A 68 -8.46 10.02 -3.72
CA VAL A 68 -9.61 10.93 -3.72
C VAL A 68 -9.21 12.32 -4.21
N SER A 69 -10.20 13.07 -4.69
CA SER A 69 -10.00 14.45 -5.13
C SER A 69 -10.00 15.45 -3.98
N SER A 70 -10.56 15.05 -2.83
CA SER A 70 -10.70 15.94 -1.67
C SER A 70 -10.63 15.16 -0.37
N LEU A 71 -10.04 15.78 0.67
CA LEU A 71 -10.03 15.26 2.04
C LEU A 71 -11.04 15.97 2.94
N ASP A 72 -11.97 16.74 2.37
CA ASP A 72 -12.95 17.51 3.14
C ASP A 72 -13.94 16.63 3.91
N GLU A 73 -14.22 15.43 3.40
CA GLU A 73 -15.10 14.46 4.05
C GLU A 73 -14.35 13.16 4.28
N ILE A 74 -14.02 12.86 5.54
CA ILE A 74 -13.38 11.61 5.93
C ILE A 74 -14.38 10.82 6.77
N PRO A 75 -14.84 9.64 6.31
CA PRO A 75 -15.78 8.83 7.07
C PRO A 75 -15.25 8.43 8.43
N GLU A 76 -16.15 8.25 9.39
CA GLU A 76 -15.77 7.79 10.73
C GLU A 76 -15.07 6.45 10.64
N GLY A 77 -13.99 6.30 11.41
CA GLY A 77 -13.17 5.08 11.40
C GLY A 77 -12.13 5.03 10.30
N MET A 78 -12.07 6.04 9.45
CA MET A 78 -11.07 6.13 8.38
C MET A 78 -10.10 7.27 8.63
N VAL A 79 -8.99 7.25 7.88
CA VAL A 79 -8.00 8.32 7.89
C VAL A 79 -7.87 8.91 6.50
N GLY A 80 -7.51 10.18 6.44
CA GLY A 80 -7.19 10.86 5.19
C GLY A 80 -5.78 11.41 5.27
N ARG A 81 -4.99 11.17 4.23
CA ARG A 81 -3.60 11.64 4.16
C ARG A 81 -3.32 12.22 2.78
N GLU A 82 -2.55 13.29 2.76
CA GLU A 82 -1.97 13.81 1.53
C GLU A 82 -0.48 13.50 1.51
N PHE A 83 0.00 12.93 0.39
CA PHE A 83 1.39 12.55 0.22
C PHE A 83 2.03 13.47 -0.82
N GLU A 84 3.19 14.04 -0.48
CA GLU A 84 3.95 14.90 -1.36
C GLU A 84 4.51 14.12 -2.55
N PRO A 85 4.62 14.74 -3.73
CA PRO A 85 5.27 14.08 -4.87
C PRO A 85 6.71 13.68 -4.54
N GLN A 86 7.14 12.54 -5.08
CA GLN A 86 8.54 12.09 -4.99
C GLN A 86 8.88 11.24 -6.20
N THR A 87 10.16 10.91 -6.33
CA THR A 87 10.63 10.00 -7.38
C THR A 87 10.40 8.56 -6.94
N PHE A 88 9.90 7.72 -7.85
CA PHE A 88 9.65 6.32 -7.56
C PHE A 88 10.41 5.41 -8.53
N LYS A 89 10.83 4.27 -8.00
CA LYS A 89 11.18 3.11 -8.83
C LYS A 89 9.97 2.19 -8.86
N LYS A 90 9.53 1.83 -10.08
CA LYS A 90 8.35 1.00 -10.28
C LYS A 90 8.73 -0.46 -10.47
N TYR A 91 8.03 -1.35 -9.79
CA TYR A 91 8.13 -2.80 -9.95
C TYR A 91 6.78 -3.33 -10.38
N ILE A 92 6.80 -4.43 -11.13
CA ILE A 92 5.58 -5.15 -11.51
C ILE A 92 5.65 -6.53 -10.87
N ALA A 93 4.69 -6.83 -9.99
CA ALA A 93 4.51 -8.16 -9.42
C ALA A 93 3.49 -8.89 -10.30
N LYS A 94 3.89 -9.99 -10.91
CA LYS A 94 3.05 -10.71 -11.85
C LYS A 94 3.01 -12.20 -11.54
N GLY A 95 1.81 -12.76 -11.50
CA GLY A 95 1.57 -14.16 -11.24
C GLY A 95 0.45 -14.36 -10.22
N GLU A 96 0.53 -15.44 -9.41
CA GLU A 96 -0.41 -15.62 -8.32
C GLU A 96 -0.21 -14.46 -7.33
N LEU A 97 -1.32 -13.86 -6.89
CA LEU A 97 -1.33 -12.57 -6.18
C LEU A 97 -0.36 -12.54 -4.99
N HIS A 98 -0.53 -13.47 -4.04
CA HIS A 98 0.25 -13.46 -2.80
C HIS A 98 1.72 -13.81 -3.04
N GLU A 99 1.99 -14.77 -3.92
CA GLU A 99 3.36 -15.17 -4.27
C GLU A 99 4.08 -14.06 -5.01
N ALA A 100 3.41 -13.43 -5.99
CA ALA A 100 4.00 -12.38 -6.80
C ALA A 100 4.37 -11.16 -5.95
N VAL A 101 3.47 -10.71 -5.10
CA VAL A 101 3.70 -9.56 -4.21
C VAL A 101 4.82 -9.87 -3.22
N GLY A 102 4.76 -11.02 -2.55
CA GLY A 102 5.77 -11.42 -1.58
C GLY A 102 7.16 -11.56 -2.20
N LYS A 103 7.24 -12.18 -3.38
CA LYS A 103 8.50 -12.33 -4.10
C LYS A 103 9.09 -10.98 -4.49
N THR A 104 8.27 -10.07 -4.99
CA THR A 104 8.72 -8.74 -5.39
C THR A 104 9.25 -7.95 -4.20
N TRP A 105 8.56 -7.99 -3.05
CA TRP A 105 9.04 -7.34 -1.84
C TRP A 105 10.35 -7.93 -1.33
N THR A 106 10.53 -9.25 -1.44
CA THR A 106 11.80 -9.89 -1.09
C THR A 106 12.94 -9.37 -1.96
N GLU A 107 12.69 -9.21 -3.26
CA GLU A 107 13.67 -8.61 -4.17
C GLU A 107 14.02 -7.17 -3.77
N ILE A 108 12.99 -6.38 -3.41
CA ILE A 108 13.18 -4.99 -2.97
C ILE A 108 14.04 -4.94 -1.70
N TRP A 109 13.73 -5.77 -0.71
CA TRP A 109 14.51 -5.80 0.53
C TRP A 109 15.96 -6.23 0.31
N ASN A 110 16.18 -7.22 -0.56
CA ASN A 110 17.53 -7.69 -0.87
C ASN A 110 18.35 -6.62 -1.59
N ASP A 111 17.71 -5.71 -2.31
CA ASP A 111 18.35 -4.65 -3.07
C ASP A 111 18.34 -3.30 -2.34
N ASP A 112 17.87 -3.28 -1.11
CA ASP A 112 17.64 -2.03 -0.36
C ASP A 112 18.86 -1.13 -0.31
N ALA A 113 20.05 -1.69 -0.12
CA ALA A 113 21.30 -0.93 -0.05
C ALA A 113 21.60 -0.15 -1.34
N ASN A 114 21.09 -0.60 -2.47
CA ASN A 114 21.33 0.01 -3.78
C ASN A 114 20.20 0.95 -4.23
N LEU A 115 19.06 0.92 -3.56
CA LEU A 115 17.87 1.66 -4.01
C LEU A 115 17.86 3.12 -3.60
N ASN A 116 18.57 3.49 -2.54
CA ASN A 116 18.52 4.85 -1.97
C ASN A 116 17.09 5.25 -1.64
N ARG A 117 16.37 4.40 -0.91
CA ARG A 117 14.98 4.65 -0.55
C ARG A 117 14.84 5.86 0.35
N THR A 118 13.77 6.62 0.16
CA THR A 118 13.47 7.78 1.01
C THR A 118 12.84 7.39 2.34
N TYR A 119 12.14 6.25 2.38
CA TYR A 119 11.33 5.83 3.53
C TYR A 119 10.30 6.86 3.96
N LYS A 120 9.82 7.68 3.00
CA LYS A 120 8.71 8.61 3.24
C LYS A 120 7.39 7.90 3.04
N TYR A 121 7.18 7.33 1.86
CA TYR A 121 6.06 6.43 1.60
C TYR A 121 6.32 5.63 0.32
N ASP A 122 5.72 4.45 0.29
CA ASP A 122 5.72 3.55 -0.86
C ASP A 122 4.29 3.05 -1.03
N TYR A 123 3.92 2.53 -2.19
CA TYR A 123 2.59 1.97 -2.33
C TYR A 123 2.49 0.89 -3.39
N GLU A 124 1.51 0.01 -3.17
CA GLU A 124 1.06 -0.98 -4.14
C GLU A 124 -0.24 -0.47 -4.75
N LEU A 125 -0.38 -0.62 -6.07
CA LEU A 125 -1.57 -0.21 -6.79
C LEU A 125 -2.24 -1.43 -7.40
N TYR A 126 -3.50 -1.67 -7.00
CA TYR A 126 -4.32 -2.79 -7.47
C TYR A 126 -5.36 -2.25 -8.44
N THR A 127 -5.14 -2.50 -9.74
CA THR A 127 -6.06 -2.11 -10.80
C THR A 127 -6.91 -3.33 -11.23
N GLU A 128 -7.66 -3.20 -12.33
CA GLU A 128 -8.39 -4.35 -12.87
C GLU A 128 -7.49 -5.54 -13.21
N LYS A 129 -6.20 -5.30 -13.45
CA LYS A 129 -5.23 -6.38 -13.71
C LYS A 129 -4.97 -7.28 -12.50
N ALA A 130 -5.38 -6.86 -11.31
CA ALA A 130 -5.24 -7.63 -10.09
C ALA A 130 -6.52 -8.41 -9.71
N ARG A 131 -7.59 -8.33 -10.51
CA ARG A 131 -8.89 -8.94 -10.19
C ARG A 131 -8.87 -10.47 -10.23
N ASN A 132 -8.01 -11.06 -11.06
CA ASN A 132 -7.84 -12.51 -11.07
C ASN A 132 -6.64 -12.89 -10.19
N PRO A 133 -6.86 -13.40 -8.95
CA PRO A 133 -5.74 -13.69 -8.06
C PRO A 133 -4.78 -14.76 -8.58
N ALA A 134 -5.24 -15.66 -9.45
CA ALA A 134 -4.38 -16.70 -10.02
C ALA A 134 -3.40 -16.16 -11.04
N ASP A 135 -3.71 -15.03 -11.68
CA ASP A 135 -2.87 -14.40 -12.71
C ASP A 135 -3.04 -12.88 -12.59
N ALA A 136 -2.46 -12.32 -11.54
CA ALA A 136 -2.58 -10.90 -11.21
C ALA A 136 -1.35 -10.11 -11.63
N GLU A 137 -1.54 -8.81 -11.82
CA GLU A 137 -0.45 -7.87 -12.04
C GLU A 137 -0.66 -6.69 -11.10
N ILE A 138 0.31 -6.46 -10.22
CA ILE A 138 0.27 -5.40 -9.21
C ILE A 138 1.47 -4.49 -9.43
N GLU A 139 1.22 -3.17 -9.42
CA GLU A 139 2.28 -2.17 -9.53
C GLU A 139 2.75 -1.81 -8.13
N ILE A 140 4.07 -1.82 -7.91
CA ILE A 140 4.67 -1.44 -6.63
C ILE A 140 5.60 -0.25 -6.89
N TYR A 141 5.38 0.84 -6.16
CA TYR A 141 6.11 2.09 -6.31
C TYR A 141 6.94 2.34 -5.05
N ILE A 142 8.26 2.35 -5.21
CA ILE A 142 9.19 2.56 -4.11
C ILE A 142 9.79 3.95 -4.21
N GLY A 143 9.58 4.77 -3.17
CA GLY A 143 10.14 6.12 -3.10
C GLY A 143 11.66 6.08 -3.00
N VAL A 144 12.34 6.76 -3.92
CA VAL A 144 13.79 6.79 -4.00
C VAL A 144 14.29 8.22 -4.10
N LYS A 145 15.53 8.44 -3.65
CA LYS A 145 16.20 9.73 -3.80
C LYS A 145 16.58 9.94 -5.26
N GLU A 146 16.49 11.19 -5.68
CA GLU A 146 16.90 11.56 -7.03
C GLU A 146 18.40 11.43 -7.24
#